data_02e6435202e79aa8d1e70df0b3ae0a25
#
_entry.id   02e6435202e79aa8d1e70df0b3ae0a25
#
_cell.length_a   1.000
_cell.length_b   1.000
_cell.length_c   1.000
_cell.angle_alpha   90.00
_cell.angle_beta   90.00
_cell.angle_gamma   90.00
#
_symmetry.space_group_name_H-M   'P 1'
#
loop_
_entity.id
_entity.type
_entity.pdbx_description
1 polymer ?
#
loop_
_entity_poly.entity_id
_entity_poly.type
_entity_poly.pdbx_seq_one_letter_code
_entity_poly.pdbx_strand_id
1 'polypeptide(L)'
;IIDDDSAVRSSLSFMLKRAGYEAQTVPGPREAMEVVRSVAPDLILMDMNFTLSTTGEEGLTLLKQVKIFRPETPVILMTAWGSIQLAVQGMQAGAFDFITKPWNNAALLQRIETALQLSGTPQEPTQEQSDSFDRSHIIGRSQGLMDVLNTIARIAKTNASVLITGESGTGK
;
A
#
# COMPACT_ATOMS: atom_id res chain seq x y z
N ILE A 1 5.26 4.32 -10.78
CA ILE A 1 6.47 3.52 -10.50
C ILE A 1 7.61 4.48 -10.25
N ILE A 2 8.26 4.41 -9.10
CA ILE A 2 9.40 5.24 -8.71
C ILE A 2 10.58 4.31 -8.45
N ASP A 3 11.58 4.35 -9.31
CA ASP A 3 12.77 3.48 -9.25
C ASP A 3 13.88 4.12 -10.11
N ASP A 4 15.13 4.12 -9.69
CA ASP A 4 16.23 4.70 -10.46
C ASP A 4 16.69 3.79 -11.61
N ASP A 5 16.48 2.47 -11.49
CA ASP A 5 16.78 1.50 -12.54
C ASP A 5 15.74 1.55 -13.67
N SER A 6 16.19 1.97 -14.86
CA SER A 6 15.32 2.03 -16.05
C SER A 6 14.81 0.67 -16.52
N ALA A 7 15.57 -0.42 -16.31
CA ALA A 7 15.15 -1.76 -16.67
C ALA A 7 14.01 -2.24 -15.76
N VAL A 8 14.09 -1.94 -14.46
CA VAL A 8 13.03 -2.22 -13.49
C VAL A 8 11.76 -1.46 -13.86
N ARG A 9 11.88 -0.14 -14.13
CA ARG A 9 10.73 0.69 -14.54
C ARG A 9 10.07 0.16 -15.81
N SER A 10 10.86 -0.21 -16.82
CA SER A 10 10.35 -0.73 -18.10
C SER A 10 9.63 -2.07 -17.91
N SER A 11 10.23 -2.99 -17.16
CA SER A 11 9.67 -4.31 -16.86
C SER A 11 8.35 -4.20 -16.11
N LEU A 12 8.30 -3.38 -15.05
CA LEU A 12 7.07 -3.14 -14.28
C LEU A 12 5.99 -2.47 -15.12
N SER A 13 6.34 -1.44 -15.90
CA SER A 13 5.40 -0.76 -16.78
C SER A 13 4.78 -1.73 -17.81
N PHE A 14 5.60 -2.59 -18.40
CA PHE A 14 5.12 -3.61 -19.34
C PHE A 14 4.17 -4.62 -18.66
N MET A 15 4.56 -5.13 -17.48
CA MET A 15 3.74 -6.05 -16.70
C MET A 15 2.39 -5.44 -16.32
N LEU A 16 2.38 -4.21 -15.81
CA LEU A 16 1.17 -3.51 -15.39
C LEU A 16 0.24 -3.20 -16.57
N LYS A 17 0.78 -2.76 -17.69
CA LYS A 17 -0.01 -2.54 -18.92
C LYS A 17 -0.68 -3.82 -19.41
N ARG A 18 0.01 -4.95 -19.34
CA ARG A 18 -0.58 -6.25 -19.68
C ARG A 18 -1.70 -6.68 -18.73
N ALA A 19 -1.64 -6.24 -17.48
CA ALA A 19 -2.67 -6.46 -16.48
C ALA A 19 -3.83 -5.43 -16.56
N GLY A 20 -3.80 -4.49 -17.52
CA GLY A 20 -4.85 -3.49 -17.73
C GLY A 20 -4.68 -2.19 -16.94
N TYR A 21 -3.52 -1.97 -16.31
CA TYR A 21 -3.24 -0.74 -15.58
C TYR A 21 -2.50 0.29 -16.44
N GLU A 22 -2.81 1.56 -16.26
CA GLU A 22 -1.96 2.65 -16.73
C GLU A 22 -0.76 2.82 -15.79
N ALA A 23 0.45 2.89 -16.35
CA ALA A 23 1.67 3.00 -15.56
C ALA A 23 2.50 4.21 -16.01
N GLN A 24 2.66 5.15 -15.08
CA GLN A 24 3.62 6.25 -15.19
C GLN A 24 4.89 5.90 -14.44
N THR A 25 6.06 6.26 -14.97
CA THR A 25 7.36 5.93 -14.37
C THR A 25 8.19 7.19 -14.18
N VAL A 26 8.89 7.26 -13.05
CA VAL A 26 9.80 8.36 -12.71
C VAL A 26 11.10 7.81 -12.09
N PRO A 27 12.26 8.48 -12.33
CA PRO A 27 13.54 7.92 -11.92
C PRO A 27 13.93 8.22 -10.47
N GLY A 28 13.23 9.13 -9.79
CA GLY A 28 13.66 9.51 -8.45
C GLY A 28 12.69 10.39 -7.67
N PRO A 29 13.07 10.79 -6.45
CA PRO A 29 12.20 11.49 -5.52
C PRO A 29 11.66 12.83 -6.03
N ARG A 30 12.49 13.60 -6.74
CA ARG A 30 12.11 14.92 -7.23
C ARG A 30 10.98 14.83 -8.24
N GLU A 31 11.15 14.03 -9.27
CA GLU A 31 10.16 13.80 -10.33
C GLU A 31 8.90 13.13 -9.76
N ALA A 32 9.08 12.25 -8.78
CA ALA A 32 7.97 11.61 -8.07
C ALA A 32 7.07 12.66 -7.39
N MET A 33 7.64 13.62 -6.69
CA MET A 33 6.87 14.66 -6.01
C MET A 33 6.18 15.61 -6.98
N GLU A 34 6.75 15.88 -8.15
CA GLU A 34 6.10 16.65 -9.22
C GLU A 34 4.83 15.92 -9.72
N VAL A 35 4.94 14.61 -9.96
CA VAL A 35 3.79 13.78 -10.39
C VAL A 35 2.75 13.65 -9.27
N VAL A 36 3.14 13.35 -8.04
CA VAL A 36 2.22 13.20 -6.91
C VAL A 36 1.39 14.46 -6.64
N ARG A 37 1.96 15.64 -6.91
CA ARG A 37 1.25 16.92 -6.76
C ARG A 37 0.27 17.19 -7.91
N SER A 38 0.64 16.83 -9.13
CA SER A 38 -0.13 17.13 -10.36
C SER A 38 -1.15 16.04 -10.71
N VAL A 39 -0.82 14.78 -10.42
CA VAL A 39 -1.66 13.61 -10.68
C VAL A 39 -2.01 12.96 -9.35
N ALA A 40 -3.21 12.41 -9.23
CA ALA A 40 -3.62 11.58 -8.10
C ALA A 40 -3.49 10.10 -8.49
N PRO A 41 -2.35 9.46 -8.25
CA PRO A 41 -2.19 8.05 -8.57
C PRO A 41 -3.03 7.20 -7.63
N ASP A 42 -3.65 6.13 -8.17
CA ASP A 42 -4.42 5.17 -7.38
C ASP A 42 -3.52 4.29 -6.50
N LEU A 43 -2.26 4.10 -6.93
CA LEU A 43 -1.26 3.32 -6.22
C LEU A 43 0.15 3.74 -6.63
N ILE A 44 1.10 3.65 -5.70
CA ILE A 44 2.52 3.92 -5.95
C ILE A 44 3.36 2.68 -5.64
N LEU A 45 4.16 2.24 -6.61
CA LEU A 45 5.29 1.33 -6.40
C LEU A 45 6.55 2.17 -6.24
N MET A 46 7.24 2.03 -5.11
CA MET A 46 8.35 2.91 -4.73
C MET A 46 9.58 2.10 -4.32
N ASP A 47 10.70 2.31 -4.98
CA ASP A 47 11.98 1.80 -4.50
C ASP A 47 12.39 2.52 -3.20
N MET A 48 13.10 1.80 -2.35
CA MET A 48 13.64 2.33 -1.09
C MET A 48 15.01 3.00 -1.29
N ASN A 49 15.73 2.66 -2.35
CA ASN A 49 17.10 3.14 -2.59
C ASN A 49 17.19 3.80 -3.98
N PHE A 50 17.46 5.09 -4.03
CA PHE A 50 17.59 5.87 -5.28
C PHE A 50 19.03 6.26 -5.61
N THR A 51 19.97 5.93 -4.75
CA THR A 51 21.41 6.19 -4.94
C THR A 51 22.20 4.96 -4.54
N LEU A 52 23.52 5.01 -4.76
CA LEU A 52 24.46 3.96 -4.32
C LEU A 52 24.49 3.77 -2.79
N SER A 53 23.89 4.68 -2.03
CA SER A 53 23.70 4.48 -0.58
C SER A 53 22.51 3.55 -0.33
N THR A 54 22.78 2.39 0.22
CA THR A 54 21.78 1.35 0.49
C THR A 54 21.06 1.53 1.84
N THR A 55 21.03 2.75 2.38
CA THR A 55 20.46 3.05 3.71
C THR A 55 18.93 3.07 3.73
N GLY A 56 18.28 3.25 2.57
CA GLY A 56 16.81 3.36 2.46
C GLY A 56 16.22 4.65 3.05
N GLU A 57 17.03 5.56 3.57
CA GLU A 57 16.57 6.82 4.17
C GLU A 57 15.86 7.72 3.16
N GLU A 58 16.32 7.68 1.89
CA GLU A 58 15.72 8.46 0.80
C GLU A 58 14.30 7.99 0.50
N GLY A 59 14.09 6.68 0.42
CA GLY A 59 12.77 6.09 0.22
C GLY A 59 11.83 6.38 1.39
N LEU A 60 12.31 6.29 2.63
CA LEU A 60 11.51 6.64 3.82
C LEU A 60 11.13 8.12 3.83
N THR A 61 12.05 8.99 3.44
CA THR A 61 11.79 10.44 3.36
C THR A 61 10.74 10.74 2.28
N LEU A 62 10.89 10.14 1.10
CA LEU A 62 9.93 10.26 0.01
C LEU A 62 8.55 9.72 0.42
N LEU A 63 8.49 8.56 1.06
CA LEU A 63 7.24 7.98 1.55
C LEU A 63 6.49 8.95 2.48
N LYS A 64 7.19 9.53 3.45
CA LYS A 64 6.60 10.52 4.36
C LYS A 64 6.06 11.74 3.60
N GLN A 65 6.80 12.24 2.62
CA GLN A 65 6.35 13.36 1.78
C GLN A 65 5.12 12.98 0.96
N VAL A 66 5.12 11.82 0.32
CA VAL A 66 3.96 11.31 -0.42
C VAL A 66 2.73 11.22 0.48
N LYS A 67 2.88 10.69 1.69
CA LYS A 67 1.78 10.53 2.64
C LYS A 67 1.23 11.85 3.19
N ILE A 68 2.02 12.92 3.20
CA ILE A 68 1.53 14.28 3.51
C ILE A 68 0.60 14.80 2.40
N PHE A 69 0.96 14.60 1.14
CA PHE A 69 0.18 15.09 -0.01
C PHE A 69 -0.97 14.17 -0.42
N ARG A 70 -0.79 12.87 -0.27
CA ARG A 70 -1.72 11.81 -0.68
C ARG A 70 -1.83 10.74 0.40
N PRO A 71 -2.46 11.04 1.54
CA PRO A 71 -2.53 10.11 2.68
C PRO A 71 -3.25 8.80 2.31
N GLU A 72 -4.27 8.86 1.45
CA GLU A 72 -5.09 7.71 1.07
C GLU A 72 -4.45 6.85 -0.02
N THR A 73 -3.52 7.39 -0.82
CA THR A 73 -2.88 6.60 -1.88
C THR A 73 -2.01 5.50 -1.28
N PRO A 74 -2.27 4.22 -1.58
CA PRO A 74 -1.44 3.12 -1.11
C PRO A 74 -0.06 3.16 -1.75
N VAL A 75 0.96 2.93 -0.93
CA VAL A 75 2.35 2.83 -1.38
C VAL A 75 2.87 1.44 -1.06
N ILE A 76 3.29 0.71 -2.08
CA ILE A 76 4.00 -0.57 -1.95
C ILE A 76 5.49 -0.30 -2.12
N LEU A 77 6.27 -0.60 -1.09
CA LEU A 77 7.72 -0.42 -1.10
C LEU A 77 8.41 -1.59 -1.79
N MET A 78 9.37 -1.29 -2.63
CA MET A 78 10.26 -2.29 -3.24
C MET A 78 11.62 -2.19 -2.57
N THR A 79 12.16 -3.29 -2.07
CA THR A 79 13.43 -3.30 -1.33
C THR A 79 14.31 -4.45 -1.76
N ALA A 80 15.63 -4.25 -1.72
CA ALA A 80 16.60 -5.32 -1.92
C ALA A 80 16.67 -6.26 -0.70
N TRP A 81 17.20 -7.45 -0.89
CA TRP A 81 17.43 -8.45 0.17
C TRP A 81 18.21 -7.86 1.37
N GLY A 82 17.75 -8.14 2.58
CA GLY A 82 18.44 -7.76 3.83
C GLY A 82 17.82 -6.57 4.58
N SER A 83 16.82 -5.90 4.02
CA SER A 83 16.26 -4.66 4.59
C SER A 83 14.97 -4.85 5.39
N ILE A 84 14.84 -5.93 6.19
CA ILE A 84 13.66 -6.16 7.05
C ILE A 84 13.41 -4.94 7.94
N GLN A 85 14.47 -4.36 8.50
CA GLN A 85 14.36 -3.18 9.34
C GLN A 85 13.80 -1.97 8.58
N LEU A 86 14.21 -1.77 7.34
CA LEU A 86 13.68 -0.71 6.46
C LEU A 86 12.21 -0.97 6.09
N ALA A 87 11.84 -2.23 5.83
CA ALA A 87 10.46 -2.59 5.58
C ALA A 87 9.57 -2.26 6.80
N VAL A 88 10.01 -2.61 8.01
CA VAL A 88 9.30 -2.26 9.26
C VAL A 88 9.17 -0.74 9.41
N GLN A 89 10.24 0.02 9.19
CA GLN A 89 10.19 1.48 9.25
C GLN A 89 9.25 2.08 8.19
N GLY A 90 9.23 1.50 6.99
CA GLY A 90 8.32 1.89 5.92
C GLY A 90 6.85 1.65 6.31
N MET A 91 6.54 0.49 6.88
CA MET A 91 5.20 0.19 7.38
C MET A 91 4.77 1.15 8.49
N GLN A 92 5.67 1.47 9.44
CA GLN A 92 5.42 2.47 10.47
C GLN A 92 5.24 3.89 9.92
N ALA A 93 5.87 4.21 8.78
CA ALA A 93 5.74 5.49 8.08
C ALA A 93 4.49 5.57 7.20
N GLY A 94 3.64 4.52 7.16
CA GLY A 94 2.37 4.51 6.46
C GLY A 94 2.40 3.85 5.07
N ALA A 95 3.41 3.04 4.75
CA ALA A 95 3.36 2.18 3.58
C ALA A 95 2.20 1.18 3.71
N PHE A 96 1.59 0.83 2.58
CA PHE A 96 0.56 -0.21 2.54
C PHE A 96 1.16 -1.61 2.68
N ASP A 97 2.24 -1.87 1.96
CA ASP A 97 2.93 -3.17 1.94
C ASP A 97 4.37 -2.99 1.45
N PHE A 98 5.14 -4.08 1.48
CA PHE A 98 6.47 -4.10 0.88
C PHE A 98 6.72 -5.41 0.12
N ILE A 99 7.61 -5.37 -0.86
CA ILE A 99 8.03 -6.53 -1.64
C ILE A 99 9.55 -6.52 -1.82
N THR A 100 10.17 -7.69 -1.76
CA THR A 100 11.62 -7.83 -1.97
C THR A 100 11.95 -8.05 -3.44
N LYS A 101 13.04 -7.43 -3.90
CA LYS A 101 13.64 -7.69 -5.21
C LYS A 101 14.54 -8.94 -5.13
N PRO A 102 14.47 -9.90 -6.05
CA PRO A 102 13.50 -10.04 -7.14
C PRO A 102 12.14 -10.56 -6.63
N TRP A 103 11.07 -10.12 -7.26
CA TRP A 103 9.70 -10.53 -6.92
C TRP A 103 9.11 -11.53 -7.90
N ASN A 104 8.03 -12.18 -7.48
CA ASN A 104 7.16 -12.92 -8.35
C ASN A 104 6.06 -11.99 -8.90
N ASN A 105 5.88 -11.95 -10.22
CA ASN A 105 4.93 -11.03 -10.87
C ASN A 105 3.48 -11.28 -10.43
N ALA A 106 3.07 -12.54 -10.25
CA ALA A 106 1.71 -12.85 -9.80
C ALA A 106 1.48 -12.36 -8.37
N ALA A 107 2.46 -12.54 -7.47
CA ALA A 107 2.39 -12.06 -6.10
C ALA A 107 2.34 -10.53 -6.03
N LEU A 108 3.11 -9.83 -6.88
CA LEU A 108 3.06 -8.37 -6.96
C LEU A 108 1.70 -7.87 -7.45
N LEU A 109 1.16 -8.46 -8.52
CA LEU A 109 -0.17 -8.10 -9.04
C LEU A 109 -1.27 -8.32 -8.00
N GLN A 110 -1.24 -9.43 -7.26
CA GLN A 110 -2.19 -9.69 -6.18
C GLN A 110 -2.13 -8.62 -5.08
N ARG A 111 -0.92 -8.17 -4.69
CA ARG A 111 -0.76 -7.08 -3.71
C ARG A 111 -1.30 -5.75 -4.22
N ILE A 112 -1.08 -5.44 -5.50
CA ILE A 112 -1.62 -4.25 -6.16
C ILE A 112 -3.15 -4.29 -6.14
N GLU A 113 -3.76 -5.39 -6.55
CA GLU A 113 -5.22 -5.56 -6.53
C GLU A 113 -5.78 -5.39 -5.11
N THR A 114 -5.15 -6.03 -4.12
CA THR A 114 -5.54 -5.88 -2.71
C THR A 114 -5.44 -4.43 -2.25
N ALA A 115 -4.36 -3.73 -2.60
CA ALA A 115 -4.16 -2.33 -2.24
C ALA A 115 -5.23 -1.43 -2.86
N LEU A 116 -5.56 -1.61 -4.12
CA LEU A 116 -6.57 -0.83 -4.84
C LEU A 116 -7.99 -1.10 -4.28
N GLN A 117 -8.31 -2.36 -3.97
CA GLN A 117 -9.60 -2.72 -3.37
C GLN A 117 -9.81 -2.10 -1.98
N LEU A 118 -8.74 -2.04 -1.17
CA LEU A 118 -8.81 -1.50 0.19
C LEU A 118 -8.75 0.03 0.23
N SER A 119 -8.16 0.68 -0.78
CA SER A 119 -8.02 2.14 -0.88
C SER A 119 -9.13 2.81 -1.67
N GLY A 120 -9.96 2.04 -2.37
CA GLY A 120 -11.15 2.57 -3.04
C GLY A 120 -12.01 3.33 -2.03
N THR A 121 -12.39 4.55 -2.38
CA THR A 121 -13.24 5.47 -1.60
C THR A 121 -14.32 4.69 -0.84
N PRO A 122 -14.64 5.05 0.42
CA PRO A 122 -15.82 4.55 1.06
C PRO A 122 -16.99 4.92 0.14
N GLN A 123 -17.49 3.98 -0.63
CA GLN A 123 -18.83 4.10 -1.16
C GLN A 123 -19.69 4.27 0.08
N GLU A 124 -20.40 5.41 0.16
CA GLU A 124 -21.53 5.53 1.08
C GLU A 124 -22.27 4.19 1.02
N PRO A 125 -22.67 3.63 2.17
CA PRO A 125 -23.32 2.34 2.18
C PRO A 125 -24.59 2.44 1.36
N THR A 126 -24.54 2.11 0.09
CA THR A 126 -25.71 1.66 -0.65
C THR A 126 -26.19 0.44 0.10
N GLN A 127 -27.29 0.63 0.84
CA GLN A 127 -28.07 -0.43 1.43
C GLN A 127 -28.43 -1.40 0.31
N GLU A 128 -27.65 -2.45 0.16
CA GLU A 128 -28.03 -3.71 -0.48
C GLU A 128 -26.76 -4.48 -0.86
N GLN A 129 -26.12 -5.04 0.15
CA GLN A 129 -25.47 -6.35 0.07
C GLN A 129 -25.16 -6.80 1.51
N SER A 130 -26.14 -7.43 2.11
CA SER A 130 -26.03 -8.21 3.34
C SER A 130 -25.21 -9.48 3.06
N ASP A 131 -23.91 -9.35 2.92
CA ASP A 131 -22.99 -10.49 2.98
C ASP A 131 -22.45 -10.58 4.39
N SER A 132 -22.99 -11.53 5.07
CA SER A 132 -22.95 -11.89 6.47
C SER A 132 -21.52 -12.03 7.04
N PHE A 133 -20.89 -10.94 7.41
CA PHE A 133 -19.96 -10.99 8.52
C PHE A 133 -20.81 -11.09 9.80
N ASP A 134 -20.80 -12.26 10.44
CA ASP A 134 -21.58 -12.50 11.66
C ASP A 134 -21.07 -11.60 12.79
N ARG A 135 -21.87 -10.60 13.14
CA ARG A 135 -21.59 -9.62 14.21
C ARG A 135 -22.31 -9.96 15.52
N SER A 136 -22.96 -11.11 15.61
CA SER A 136 -23.82 -11.48 16.74
C SER A 136 -23.09 -11.57 18.08
N HIS A 137 -21.79 -11.85 18.04
CA HIS A 137 -20.92 -11.96 19.22
C HIS A 137 -20.16 -10.68 19.58
N ILE A 138 -20.33 -9.60 18.82
CA ILE A 138 -19.61 -8.34 19.05
C ILE A 138 -20.51 -7.34 19.74
N ILE A 139 -20.16 -7.00 20.99
CA ILE A 139 -20.92 -6.08 21.82
C ILE A 139 -20.26 -4.69 21.79
N GLY A 140 -20.94 -3.71 21.22
CA GLY A 140 -20.50 -2.32 21.17
C GLY A 140 -21.06 -1.56 19.97
N ARG A 141 -21.18 -0.23 20.08
CA ARG A 141 -21.70 0.66 19.02
C ARG A 141 -20.92 1.96 18.91
N SER A 142 -19.68 2.00 19.44
CA SER A 142 -18.84 3.20 19.25
C SER A 142 -18.44 3.36 17.79
N GLN A 143 -18.30 4.59 17.32
CA GLN A 143 -17.89 4.87 15.95
C GLN A 143 -16.58 4.16 15.59
N GLY A 144 -15.58 4.22 16.48
CA GLY A 144 -14.30 3.54 16.26
C GLY A 144 -14.42 2.02 16.10
N LEU A 145 -15.31 1.36 16.87
CA LEU A 145 -15.57 -0.06 16.72
C LEU A 145 -16.23 -0.36 15.36
N MET A 146 -17.19 0.47 14.94
CA MET A 146 -17.86 0.30 13.65
C MET A 146 -16.88 0.46 12.48
N ASP A 147 -15.95 1.39 12.56
CA ASP A 147 -14.92 1.60 11.53
C ASP A 147 -13.98 0.40 11.44
N VAL A 148 -13.58 -0.17 12.59
CA VAL A 148 -12.78 -1.41 12.63
C VAL A 148 -13.54 -2.59 12.03
N LEU A 149 -14.82 -2.78 12.38
CA LEU A 149 -15.63 -3.87 11.85
C LEU A 149 -15.86 -3.75 10.33
N ASN A 150 -16.07 -2.55 9.83
CA ASN A 150 -16.19 -2.31 8.40
C ASN A 150 -14.87 -2.61 7.68
N THR A 151 -13.74 -2.26 8.28
CA THR A 151 -12.42 -2.61 7.75
C THR A 151 -12.21 -4.13 7.72
N ILE A 152 -12.56 -4.84 8.80
CA ILE A 152 -12.49 -6.32 8.86
C ILE A 152 -13.36 -6.95 7.78
N ALA A 153 -14.60 -6.49 7.60
CA ALA A 153 -15.51 -7.03 6.59
C ALA A 153 -14.96 -6.89 5.15
N ARG A 154 -14.24 -5.81 4.88
CA ARG A 154 -13.55 -5.60 3.58
C ARG A 154 -12.35 -6.53 3.42
N ILE A 155 -11.53 -6.68 4.46
CA ILE A 155 -10.30 -7.49 4.44
C ILE A 155 -10.61 -8.98 4.42
N ALA A 156 -11.68 -9.43 5.08
CA ALA A 156 -12.05 -10.84 5.19
C ALA A 156 -12.26 -11.55 3.83
N LYS A 157 -12.49 -10.79 2.77
CA LYS A 157 -12.63 -11.30 1.39
C LYS A 157 -11.29 -11.36 0.63
N THR A 158 -10.19 -10.98 1.25
CA THR A 158 -8.86 -10.93 0.62
C THR A 158 -7.86 -11.85 1.33
N ASN A 159 -6.73 -12.14 0.68
CA ASN A 159 -5.61 -12.86 1.29
C ASN A 159 -4.59 -11.91 1.95
N ALA A 160 -5.02 -10.71 2.37
CA ALA A 160 -4.15 -9.74 3.01
C ALA A 160 -3.72 -10.19 4.41
N SER A 161 -2.45 -9.97 4.74
CA SER A 161 -1.96 -10.14 6.11
C SER A 161 -2.42 -8.95 6.96
N VAL A 162 -3.02 -9.21 8.11
CA VAL A 162 -3.56 -8.18 8.99
C VAL A 162 -2.84 -8.20 10.33
N LEU A 163 -2.33 -7.07 10.77
CA LEU A 163 -1.79 -6.88 12.11
C LEU A 163 -2.82 -6.15 12.98
N ILE A 164 -3.27 -6.81 14.04
CA ILE A 164 -4.18 -6.22 15.03
C ILE A 164 -3.34 -5.71 16.20
N THR A 165 -3.41 -4.41 16.46
CA THR A 165 -2.75 -3.76 17.59
C THR A 165 -3.77 -3.18 18.57
N GLY A 166 -3.40 -3.08 19.83
CA GLY A 166 -4.25 -2.51 20.86
C GLY A 166 -3.59 -2.64 22.24
N GLU A 167 -4.12 -1.93 23.23
CA GLU A 167 -3.66 -2.01 24.61
C GLU A 167 -3.86 -3.42 25.20
N SER A 168 -3.10 -3.74 26.25
CA SER A 168 -3.27 -5.02 26.96
C SER A 168 -4.66 -5.10 27.57
N GLY A 169 -5.36 -6.23 27.37
CA GLY A 169 -6.72 -6.44 27.91
C GLY A 169 -7.86 -6.02 26.97
N THR A 170 -7.60 -5.55 25.75
CA THR A 170 -8.64 -5.15 24.78
C THR A 170 -9.29 -6.29 24.01
N GLY A 171 -8.94 -7.54 24.28
CA GLY A 171 -9.57 -8.73 23.66
C GLY A 171 -9.14 -9.03 22.22
N LYS A 172 -7.95 -8.58 21.82
CA LYS A 172 -7.37 -8.85 20.48
C LYS A 172 -6.88 -10.27 20.33
#